data_569db3292639451799a758e557ff3318
#
_entry.id   569db3292639451799a758e557ff3318
#
_cell.length_a   1.000
_cell.length_b   1.000
_cell.length_c   1.000
_cell.angle_alpha   90.00
_cell.angle_beta   90.00
_cell.angle_gamma   90.00
#
_symmetry.space_group_name_H-M   'P 1'
#
loop_
_entity.id
_entity.type
_entity.pdbx_description
1 polymer ?
#
loop_
_entity_poly.entity_id
_entity_poly.type
_entity_poly.pdbx_seq_one_letter_code
_entity_poly.pdbx_strand_id
1 'polypeptide(L)'
;MGGKIWAAVTGLALLLAAAGGGYYAYKTLDSRTEADIVISGKDEGRVVTRRSKVDLPGAGGEVVVKEEVSSGTEDLAISPEEADKIDLPFAAEYFAQRLTKDEETVCRQIYKGITDFEETIYIKNDVVSSNDICELIVMVVTGSPEIDYIDTNYSVQVDSDGFASALFMTYTRSAEDCEVRHMLTEQAIDRISENMATDWSDFQKYRYIHDALVNNCYYYESDGDCYTAYGCLVGGNAVCEGYSKALMLVCDRAGIPCLPVIGQGVNEDGSVQGHIWNKVMLNGEWYASDITWDDPVFESAENYLRYDYFSVTDEEMSRNHVQDDNKFITEPACAATECDYYRYYGYFAETSDDAEEAFRNAVRDAMANGDEYARVKCADVLCFNEVLNWVFGDGTGNEELFGMIKQGIADNPDFGYKASGYSVINNSVTYNISIRLKK
;
A
#
# COMPACT_ATOMS: atom_id res chain seq x y z
N MET A 1 20.68 0.86 -43.07
CA MET A 1 19.56 -0.07 -42.78
C MET A 1 19.47 -0.13 -41.26
N GLY A 2 18.56 0.64 -40.68
CA GLY A 2 18.42 0.73 -39.24
C GLY A 2 17.61 -0.44 -38.72
N GLY A 3 18.19 -1.24 -37.87
CA GLY A 3 17.48 -2.29 -37.14
C GLY A 3 16.76 -1.67 -35.94
N LYS A 4 15.44 -1.71 -35.94
CA LYS A 4 14.63 -1.40 -34.75
C LYS A 4 14.70 -2.56 -33.79
N ILE A 5 15.28 -2.35 -32.62
CA ILE A 5 15.22 -3.33 -31.52
C ILE A 5 14.04 -2.92 -30.63
N TRP A 6 13.06 -3.80 -30.54
CA TRP A 6 11.91 -3.63 -29.65
C TRP A 6 12.26 -4.25 -28.30
N ALA A 7 12.26 -3.46 -27.25
CA ALA A 7 12.24 -3.97 -25.88
C ALA A 7 10.82 -3.80 -25.34
N ALA A 8 10.20 -4.88 -24.89
CA ALA A 8 8.94 -4.86 -24.18
C ALA A 8 9.25 -4.49 -22.73
N VAL A 9 8.79 -3.34 -22.30
CA VAL A 9 8.77 -2.96 -20.88
C VAL A 9 7.31 -3.03 -20.43
N THR A 10 7.04 -3.88 -19.46
CA THR A 10 5.75 -3.93 -18.78
C THR A 10 5.62 -2.65 -17.97
N GLY A 11 4.72 -1.76 -18.40
CA GLY A 11 4.54 -0.45 -17.76
C GLY A 11 3.69 -0.55 -16.50
N LEU A 12 4.14 0.06 -15.43
CA LEU A 12 3.33 0.43 -14.28
C LEU A 12 2.46 1.63 -14.64
N ALA A 13 1.21 1.64 -14.22
CA ALA A 13 0.26 2.69 -14.51
C ALA A 13 0.37 3.85 -13.50
N LEU A 14 0.31 5.08 -14.00
CA LEU A 14 0.30 6.32 -13.22
C LEU A 14 -1.11 6.72 -12.81
N LEU A 15 -1.26 7.10 -11.55
CA LEU A 15 -2.42 7.80 -11.01
C LEU A 15 -2.31 9.31 -11.23
N LEU A 16 -3.35 9.90 -11.80
CA LEU A 16 -3.64 11.32 -11.67
C LEU A 16 -5.06 11.44 -11.11
N ALA A 17 -5.18 11.76 -9.83
CA ALA A 17 -6.45 12.14 -9.24
C ALA A 17 -6.66 13.65 -9.43
N ALA A 18 -7.76 14.05 -10.04
CA ALA A 18 -8.14 15.45 -10.16
C ALA A 18 -8.97 15.85 -8.93
N ALA A 19 -8.59 16.94 -8.29
CA ALA A 19 -9.33 17.51 -7.18
C ALA A 19 -10.76 17.90 -7.59
N GLY A 20 -11.72 17.42 -6.84
CA GLY A 20 -13.13 17.84 -6.94
C GLY A 20 -14.04 16.88 -7.68
N GLY A 21 -14.58 15.90 -6.97
CA GLY A 21 -15.68 15.03 -7.40
C GLY A 21 -15.23 13.85 -8.25
N GLY A 22 -14.95 12.73 -7.61
CA GLY A 22 -15.06 11.34 -8.03
C GLY A 22 -14.73 10.91 -9.46
N TYR A 23 -13.87 11.61 -10.19
CA TYR A 23 -13.46 11.21 -11.53
C TYR A 23 -11.95 10.91 -11.55
N TYR A 24 -11.64 9.63 -11.51
CA TYR A 24 -10.28 9.15 -11.80
C TYR A 24 -10.10 9.07 -13.32
N ALA A 25 -9.22 9.91 -13.89
CA ALA A 25 -8.87 9.84 -15.29
C ALA A 25 -7.78 8.78 -15.48
N TYR A 26 -8.16 7.65 -16.08
CA TYR A 26 -7.24 6.61 -16.49
C TYR A 26 -6.57 6.97 -17.80
N LYS A 27 -5.25 6.94 -17.83
CA LYS A 27 -4.49 6.89 -19.06
C LYS A 27 -3.80 5.54 -19.14
N THR A 28 -4.43 4.56 -19.80
CA THR A 28 -3.72 3.37 -20.26
C THR A 28 -2.59 3.84 -21.19
N LEU A 29 -1.36 3.74 -20.72
CA LEU A 29 -0.21 3.89 -21.58
C LEU A 29 -0.13 2.63 -22.44
N ASP A 30 -0.31 2.83 -23.75
CA ASP A 30 -0.01 1.80 -24.75
C ASP A 30 1.46 1.39 -24.55
N SER A 31 1.72 0.11 -24.36
CA SER A 31 3.03 -0.50 -24.06
C SER A 31 4.04 -0.41 -25.23
N ARG A 32 3.93 0.64 -26.04
CA ARG A 32 4.83 0.94 -27.15
C ARG A 32 5.53 2.28 -26.93
N THR A 33 6.56 2.27 -26.09
CA THR A 33 7.51 3.38 -26.10
C THR A 33 8.46 3.21 -27.28
N GLU A 34 8.43 4.13 -28.25
CA GLU A 34 9.50 4.29 -29.22
C GLU A 34 10.74 4.79 -28.47
N ALA A 35 11.79 3.98 -28.44
CA ALA A 35 13.08 4.43 -27.95
C ALA A 35 13.74 5.28 -29.05
N ASP A 36 13.87 6.56 -28.84
CA ASP A 36 14.70 7.41 -29.68
C ASP A 36 16.18 7.17 -29.33
N ILE A 37 16.90 6.53 -30.26
CA ILE A 37 18.35 6.35 -30.16
C ILE A 37 19.00 7.59 -30.77
N VAL A 38 19.53 8.47 -29.94
CA VAL A 38 20.38 9.59 -30.40
C VAL A 38 21.83 9.12 -30.39
N ILE A 39 22.40 8.88 -31.58
CA ILE A 39 23.82 8.60 -31.74
C ILE A 39 24.51 9.91 -32.07
N SER A 40 25.23 10.49 -31.13
CA SER A 40 26.15 11.59 -31.42
C SER A 40 27.56 11.01 -31.49
N GLY A 41 28.07 10.88 -32.70
CA GLY A 41 29.39 10.31 -32.93
C GLY A 41 30.48 11.34 -33.12
N LYS A 42 31.61 11.10 -32.51
CA LYS A 42 32.96 11.14 -33.10
C LYS A 42 33.88 10.36 -32.18
N ASP A 43 34.51 9.37 -32.75
CA ASP A 43 35.61 8.55 -32.25
C ASP A 43 36.12 8.87 -30.83
N GLU A 44 35.91 7.93 -29.92
CA GLU A 44 36.31 7.76 -28.53
C GLU A 44 35.12 7.87 -27.56
N GLY A 45 34.49 6.71 -27.28
CA GLY A 45 33.38 6.62 -26.32
C GLY A 45 32.00 6.77 -26.96
N ARG A 46 31.32 5.65 -27.22
CA ARG A 46 29.97 5.65 -27.77
C ARG A 46 28.95 5.81 -26.64
N VAL A 47 28.34 6.98 -26.54
CA VAL A 47 27.23 7.22 -25.63
C VAL A 47 25.94 6.81 -26.33
N VAL A 48 25.25 5.82 -25.83
CA VAL A 48 23.90 5.45 -26.25
C VAL A 48 22.95 5.84 -25.14
N THR A 49 22.08 6.81 -25.42
CA THR A 49 21.04 7.21 -24.46
C THR A 49 19.76 6.47 -24.81
N ARG A 50 19.28 5.60 -23.95
CA ARG A 50 17.96 5.03 -24.01
C ARG A 50 17.05 5.76 -23.02
N ARG A 51 15.90 6.18 -23.48
CA ARG A 51 14.85 6.70 -22.61
C ARG A 51 13.84 5.57 -22.40
N SER A 52 13.72 5.09 -21.21
CA SER A 52 12.62 4.23 -20.80
C SER A 52 11.87 4.94 -19.69
N LYS A 53 10.55 4.88 -19.76
CA LYS A 53 9.69 5.45 -18.72
C LYS A 53 9.42 4.35 -17.71
N VAL A 54 9.89 4.55 -16.47
CA VAL A 54 9.54 3.68 -15.34
C VAL A 54 8.70 4.54 -14.41
N ASP A 55 7.48 4.12 -14.22
CA ASP A 55 6.56 4.76 -13.31
C ASP A 55 6.74 4.11 -11.93
N LEU A 56 7.35 4.81 -10.99
CA LEU A 56 7.27 4.46 -9.58
C LEU A 56 5.85 4.76 -9.09
N PRO A 57 5.29 3.99 -8.14
CA PRO A 57 4.01 4.32 -7.54
C PRO A 57 4.02 5.76 -7.02
N GLY A 58 3.09 6.58 -7.50
CA GLY A 58 2.92 7.96 -7.06
C GLY A 58 3.75 9.03 -7.76
N ALA A 59 4.69 8.69 -8.64
CA ALA A 59 5.45 9.70 -9.38
C ALA A 59 5.87 9.18 -10.77
N GLY A 60 5.34 9.80 -11.82
CA GLY A 60 5.76 9.48 -13.20
C GLY A 60 7.13 10.05 -13.50
N GLY A 61 8.10 9.19 -13.69
CA GLY A 61 9.46 9.56 -14.07
C GLY A 61 9.90 8.99 -15.42
N GLU A 62 10.79 9.68 -16.08
CA GLU A 62 11.43 9.24 -17.32
C GLU A 62 12.84 8.75 -16.99
N VAL A 63 13.11 7.44 -17.15
CA VAL A 63 14.45 6.89 -16.97
C VAL A 63 15.27 7.14 -18.22
N VAL A 64 16.37 7.87 -18.08
CA VAL A 64 17.34 8.07 -19.15
C VAL A 64 18.53 7.15 -18.93
N VAL A 65 18.64 6.09 -19.71
CA VAL A 65 19.81 5.20 -19.69
C VAL A 65 20.93 5.86 -20.49
N LYS A 66 22.04 6.19 -19.85
CA LYS A 66 23.26 6.64 -20.51
C LYS A 66 24.24 5.45 -20.57
N GLU A 67 24.64 5.06 -21.77
CA GLU A 67 25.75 4.13 -21.95
C GLU A 67 27.06 4.93 -22.04
N GLU A 68 27.91 4.86 -21.02
CA GLU A 68 29.31 5.27 -21.09
C GLU A 68 30.18 4.03 -20.90
N VAL A 69 31.00 3.70 -21.86
CA VAL A 69 31.99 2.64 -21.72
C VAL A 69 33.19 3.20 -20.98
N SER A 70 33.22 3.06 -19.67
CA SER A 70 34.45 3.24 -18.89
C SER A 70 34.87 1.90 -18.30
N SER A 71 36.05 1.44 -18.68
CA SER A 71 36.73 0.34 -17.98
C SER A 71 37.24 0.85 -16.64
N GLY A 72 36.71 0.31 -15.51
CA GLY A 72 37.31 0.57 -14.19
C GLY A 72 36.37 1.12 -13.12
N THR A 73 35.05 0.90 -13.21
CA THR A 73 34.10 1.30 -12.16
C THR A 73 33.97 0.28 -11.01
N GLU A 74 34.49 -0.93 -11.16
CA GLU A 74 34.42 -1.99 -10.14
C GLU A 74 35.06 -1.60 -8.80
N ASP A 75 36.14 -0.79 -8.84
CA ASP A 75 36.83 -0.32 -7.64
C ASP A 75 36.12 0.83 -6.90
N LEU A 76 35.01 1.35 -7.47
CA LEU A 76 34.25 2.49 -6.91
C LEU A 76 33.00 2.05 -6.14
N ALA A 77 32.48 0.86 -6.40
CA ALA A 77 31.37 0.31 -5.63
C ALA A 77 31.87 -0.15 -4.25
N ILE A 78 31.02 0.00 -3.22
CA ILE A 78 31.33 -0.60 -1.91
C ILE A 78 31.47 -2.12 -2.07
N SER A 79 32.44 -2.69 -1.33
CA SER A 79 32.74 -4.12 -1.42
C SER A 79 31.53 -4.97 -0.93
N PRO A 80 31.43 -6.24 -1.38
CA PRO A 80 30.40 -7.15 -0.84
C PRO A 80 30.44 -7.30 0.68
N GLU A 81 31.64 -7.28 1.28
CA GLU A 81 31.84 -7.36 2.73
C GLU A 81 31.36 -6.11 3.47
N GLU A 82 31.36 -4.95 2.82
CA GLU A 82 30.79 -3.71 3.36
C GLU A 82 29.28 -3.70 3.16
N ALA A 83 28.78 -4.13 1.98
CA ALA A 83 27.37 -4.27 1.69
C ALA A 83 26.67 -5.20 2.70
N ASP A 84 27.30 -6.31 3.08
CA ASP A 84 26.77 -7.27 4.06
C ASP A 84 26.55 -6.68 5.47
N LYS A 85 27.10 -5.52 5.77
CA LYS A 85 26.92 -4.83 7.06
C LYS A 85 25.82 -3.79 7.05
N ILE A 86 25.17 -3.58 5.92
CA ILE A 86 24.09 -2.61 5.77
C ILE A 86 22.79 -3.29 6.18
N ASP A 87 22.18 -2.79 7.24
CA ASP A 87 20.84 -3.20 7.64
C ASP A 87 19.80 -2.56 6.69
N LEU A 88 18.93 -3.37 6.16
CA LEU A 88 17.78 -2.91 5.36
C LEU A 88 16.53 -2.83 6.25
N PRO A 89 15.56 -1.96 5.93
CA PRO A 89 14.23 -2.00 6.54
C PRO A 89 13.58 -3.37 6.34
N PHE A 90 12.65 -3.72 7.23
CA PHE A 90 12.07 -5.06 7.26
C PHE A 90 11.61 -5.57 5.89
N ALA A 91 10.85 -4.76 5.13
CA ALA A 91 10.30 -5.21 3.86
C ALA A 91 11.38 -5.38 2.78
N ALA A 92 12.33 -4.44 2.69
CA ALA A 92 13.47 -4.56 1.76
C ALA A 92 14.32 -5.80 2.10
N GLU A 93 14.59 -6.05 3.39
CA GLU A 93 15.30 -7.24 3.86
C GLU A 93 14.54 -8.53 3.54
N TYR A 94 13.21 -8.55 3.73
CA TYR A 94 12.36 -9.68 3.42
C TYR A 94 12.43 -10.05 1.93
N PHE A 95 12.42 -9.07 1.03
CA PHE A 95 12.56 -9.31 -0.40
C PHE A 95 14.00 -9.70 -0.76
N ALA A 96 15.00 -9.03 -0.19
CA ALA A 96 16.42 -9.28 -0.45
C ALA A 96 16.85 -10.72 -0.10
N GLN A 97 16.26 -11.35 0.91
CA GLN A 97 16.54 -12.75 1.28
C GLN A 97 16.26 -13.78 0.17
N ARG A 98 15.53 -13.40 -0.88
CA ARG A 98 15.21 -14.27 -2.02
C ARG A 98 16.08 -14.02 -3.24
N LEU A 99 16.91 -12.99 -3.18
CA LEU A 99 17.85 -12.63 -4.23
C LEU A 99 19.06 -13.57 -4.21
N THR A 100 19.77 -13.64 -5.33
CA THR A 100 21.13 -14.18 -5.32
C THR A 100 22.02 -13.28 -4.47
N LYS A 101 23.15 -13.82 -3.99
CA LYS A 101 24.08 -13.02 -3.15
C LYS A 101 24.60 -11.78 -3.85
N ASP A 102 24.78 -11.85 -5.17
CA ASP A 102 25.24 -10.72 -5.97
C ASP A 102 24.14 -9.67 -6.16
N GLU A 103 22.90 -10.08 -6.41
CA GLU A 103 21.74 -9.18 -6.47
C GLU A 103 21.48 -8.53 -5.10
N GLU A 104 21.61 -9.28 -4.00
CA GLU A 104 21.52 -8.74 -2.64
C GLU A 104 22.59 -7.66 -2.40
N THR A 105 23.83 -7.91 -2.86
CA THR A 105 24.92 -6.91 -2.78
C THR A 105 24.53 -5.63 -3.51
N VAL A 106 24.01 -5.73 -4.74
CA VAL A 106 23.54 -4.56 -5.51
C VAL A 106 22.40 -3.85 -4.81
N CYS A 107 21.43 -4.60 -4.28
CA CYS A 107 20.33 -4.04 -3.49
C CYS A 107 20.85 -3.16 -2.32
N ARG A 108 21.78 -3.67 -1.53
CA ARG A 108 22.37 -2.94 -0.39
C ARG A 108 23.24 -1.75 -0.83
N GLN A 109 23.93 -1.85 -1.96
CA GLN A 109 24.66 -0.74 -2.57
C GLN A 109 23.71 0.40 -2.97
N ILE A 110 22.60 0.07 -3.61
CA ILE A 110 21.57 1.05 -4.00
C ILE A 110 20.97 1.72 -2.76
N TYR A 111 20.53 0.93 -1.78
CA TYR A 111 19.95 1.46 -0.54
C TYR A 111 20.92 2.42 0.17
N LYS A 112 22.16 1.99 0.36
CA LYS A 112 23.17 2.83 1.01
C LYS A 112 23.44 4.11 0.23
N GLY A 113 23.66 4.04 -1.07
CA GLY A 113 23.93 5.23 -1.88
C GLY A 113 22.78 6.24 -1.82
N ILE A 114 21.52 5.76 -1.84
CA ILE A 114 20.35 6.63 -1.68
C ILE A 114 20.32 7.26 -0.29
N THR A 115 20.56 6.50 0.78
CA THR A 115 20.53 7.00 2.16
C THR A 115 21.70 7.91 2.49
N ASP A 116 22.82 7.75 1.82
CA ASP A 116 23.99 8.64 1.92
C ASP A 116 23.87 9.88 0.99
N PHE A 117 22.79 10.02 0.23
CA PHE A 117 22.57 11.11 -0.74
C PHE A 117 23.65 11.18 -1.83
N GLU A 118 24.15 10.03 -2.29
CA GLU A 118 25.13 9.97 -3.36
C GLU A 118 24.47 10.32 -4.71
N GLU A 119 25.02 11.31 -5.43
CA GLU A 119 24.55 11.64 -6.79
C GLU A 119 24.91 10.55 -7.81
N THR A 120 25.98 9.77 -7.53
CA THR A 120 26.39 8.64 -8.34
C THR A 120 26.61 7.42 -7.46
N ILE A 121 25.76 6.43 -7.60
CA ILE A 121 25.82 5.17 -6.87
C ILE A 121 26.46 4.13 -7.77
N TYR A 122 27.68 3.73 -7.45
CA TYR A 122 28.34 2.63 -8.15
C TYR A 122 27.87 1.28 -7.61
N ILE A 123 27.53 0.37 -8.50
CA ILE A 123 27.03 -0.95 -8.16
C ILE A 123 27.91 -2.05 -8.78
N LYS A 124 27.82 -3.26 -8.24
CA LYS A 124 28.56 -4.40 -8.73
C LYS A 124 28.17 -4.70 -10.18
N ASN A 125 29.17 -4.77 -11.07
CA ASN A 125 29.00 -5.04 -12.48
C ASN A 125 28.57 -6.51 -12.75
N ASP A 126 28.08 -6.79 -13.93
CA ASP A 126 27.70 -8.13 -14.43
C ASP A 126 26.62 -8.87 -13.60
N VAL A 127 25.82 -8.15 -12.82
CA VAL A 127 24.81 -8.71 -11.91
C VAL A 127 23.40 -8.44 -12.40
N VAL A 128 23.02 -7.17 -12.56
CA VAL A 128 21.66 -6.76 -12.89
C VAL A 128 21.64 -6.15 -14.29
N SER A 129 20.80 -6.70 -15.16
CA SER A 129 20.65 -6.20 -16.52
C SER A 129 20.02 -4.82 -16.56
N SER A 130 20.24 -4.08 -17.65
CA SER A 130 19.60 -2.78 -17.91
C SER A 130 18.06 -2.86 -17.97
N ASN A 131 17.50 -4.04 -18.20
CA ASN A 131 16.06 -4.26 -18.20
C ASN A 131 15.50 -4.47 -16.78
N ASP A 132 16.30 -5.10 -15.90
CA ASP A 132 15.86 -5.52 -14.57
C ASP A 132 16.19 -4.49 -13.49
N ILE A 133 17.15 -3.59 -13.72
CA ILE A 133 17.63 -2.66 -12.68
C ILE A 133 16.52 -1.76 -12.13
N CYS A 134 15.56 -1.37 -12.98
CA CYS A 134 14.44 -0.54 -12.55
C CYS A 134 13.53 -1.29 -11.58
N GLU A 135 13.28 -2.58 -11.82
CA GLU A 135 12.48 -3.41 -10.91
C GLU A 135 13.19 -3.60 -9.55
N LEU A 136 14.53 -3.71 -9.56
CA LEU A 136 15.30 -3.79 -8.32
C LEU A 136 15.26 -2.46 -7.55
N ILE A 137 15.36 -1.31 -8.23
CA ILE A 137 15.21 0.01 -7.59
C ILE A 137 13.79 0.14 -6.99
N VAL A 138 12.75 -0.26 -7.71
CA VAL A 138 11.37 -0.28 -7.20
C VAL A 138 11.29 -1.11 -5.93
N MET A 139 11.89 -2.31 -5.91
CA MET A 139 11.91 -3.17 -4.71
C MET A 139 12.59 -2.47 -3.53
N VAL A 140 13.76 -1.85 -3.74
CA VAL A 140 14.49 -1.13 -2.68
C VAL A 140 13.65 0.01 -2.12
N VAL A 141 13.11 0.88 -2.99
CA VAL A 141 12.37 2.08 -2.58
C VAL A 141 11.02 1.74 -1.93
N THR A 142 10.30 0.79 -2.51
CA THR A 142 9.00 0.37 -1.96
C THR A 142 9.15 -0.38 -0.64
N GLY A 143 10.22 -1.15 -0.50
CA GLY A 143 10.56 -1.85 0.74
C GLY A 143 11.17 -0.95 1.83
N SER A 144 11.46 0.32 1.52
CA SER A 144 12.10 1.28 2.42
C SER A 144 11.21 2.52 2.60
N PRO A 145 10.21 2.45 3.50
CA PRO A 145 9.18 3.49 3.63
C PRO A 145 9.71 4.87 4.04
N GLU A 146 10.93 4.94 4.59
CA GLU A 146 11.64 6.17 4.93
C GLU A 146 12.23 6.89 3.71
N ILE A 147 12.39 6.18 2.57
CA ILE A 147 12.87 6.79 1.32
C ILE A 147 11.69 7.45 0.62
N ASP A 148 11.61 8.78 0.75
CA ASP A 148 10.54 9.61 0.17
C ASP A 148 11.08 10.86 -0.57
N TYR A 149 12.38 10.90 -0.82
CA TYR A 149 13.10 12.09 -1.26
C TYR A 149 13.90 11.90 -2.56
N ILE A 150 13.77 10.77 -3.24
CA ILE A 150 14.37 10.59 -4.56
C ILE A 150 13.50 11.20 -5.64
N ASP A 151 14.15 11.78 -6.69
CA ASP A 151 13.46 12.12 -7.92
C ASP A 151 13.26 10.85 -8.75
N THR A 152 12.11 10.72 -9.38
CA THR A 152 11.80 9.60 -10.27
C THR A 152 12.57 9.66 -11.60
N ASN A 153 13.20 10.81 -11.88
CA ASN A 153 14.09 10.98 -13.01
C ASN A 153 15.53 10.62 -12.59
N TYR A 154 15.88 9.36 -12.70
CA TYR A 154 17.25 8.88 -12.51
C TYR A 154 17.78 8.29 -13.83
N SER A 155 19.11 8.17 -13.94
CA SER A 155 19.77 7.57 -15.10
C SER A 155 20.61 6.37 -14.67
N VAL A 156 20.75 5.41 -15.57
CA VAL A 156 21.53 4.20 -15.34
C VAL A 156 22.69 4.16 -16.32
N GLN A 157 23.90 3.94 -15.83
CA GLN A 157 25.05 3.59 -16.65
C GLN A 157 25.03 2.10 -16.92
N VAL A 158 25.18 1.73 -18.19
CA VAL A 158 25.16 0.34 -18.67
C VAL A 158 26.47 0.05 -19.37
N ASP A 159 27.06 -1.10 -19.10
CA ASP A 159 28.27 -1.58 -19.77
C ASP A 159 27.99 -2.12 -21.18
N SER A 160 29.06 -2.58 -21.88
CA SER A 160 28.96 -3.11 -23.25
C SER A 160 28.15 -4.40 -23.35
N ASP A 161 28.00 -5.14 -22.26
CA ASP A 161 27.31 -6.42 -22.19
C ASP A 161 25.85 -6.25 -21.74
N GLY A 162 25.45 -5.03 -21.40
CA GLY A 162 24.07 -4.66 -21.08
C GLY A 162 23.74 -4.73 -19.59
N PHE A 163 24.74 -4.75 -18.71
CA PHE A 163 24.57 -4.74 -17.25
C PHE A 163 24.70 -3.34 -16.68
N ALA A 164 23.91 -3.06 -15.65
CA ALA A 164 24.00 -1.80 -14.91
C ALA A 164 25.29 -1.75 -14.08
N SER A 165 25.97 -0.59 -14.07
CA SER A 165 27.25 -0.37 -13.37
C SER A 165 27.22 0.84 -12.44
N ALA A 166 26.36 1.83 -12.71
CA ALA A 166 26.13 2.96 -11.83
C ALA A 166 24.73 3.55 -12.03
N LEU A 167 24.23 4.20 -10.98
CA LEU A 167 22.98 4.98 -10.99
C LEU A 167 23.33 6.46 -10.78
N PHE A 168 22.70 7.34 -11.54
CA PHE A 168 22.78 8.78 -11.33
C PHE A 168 21.47 9.26 -10.73
N MET A 169 21.51 9.58 -9.45
CA MET A 169 20.34 9.95 -8.66
C MET A 169 20.19 11.45 -8.55
N THR A 170 18.96 11.89 -8.43
CA THR A 170 18.59 13.24 -8.03
C THR A 170 17.67 13.18 -6.82
N TYR A 171 17.78 14.14 -5.96
CA TYR A 171 17.01 14.18 -4.71
C TYR A 171 16.08 15.38 -4.70
N THR A 172 14.84 15.17 -4.28
CA THR A 172 13.81 16.23 -4.21
C THR A 172 13.97 17.10 -2.97
N ARG A 173 14.78 16.66 -2.00
CA ARG A 173 15.04 17.34 -0.71
C ARG A 173 16.51 17.23 -0.32
N SER A 174 16.96 18.12 0.54
CA SER A 174 18.28 18.02 1.15
C SER A 174 18.30 16.97 2.29
N ALA A 175 19.47 16.49 2.64
CA ALA A 175 19.65 15.58 3.78
C ALA A 175 19.16 16.21 5.10
N GLU A 176 19.40 17.52 5.30
CA GLU A 176 18.96 18.24 6.51
C GLU A 176 17.41 18.31 6.58
N ASP A 177 16.72 18.55 5.46
CA ASP A 177 15.26 18.55 5.42
C ASP A 177 14.72 17.15 5.72
N CYS A 178 15.35 16.10 5.19
CA CYS A 178 14.96 14.71 5.44
C CYS A 178 15.16 14.34 6.92
N GLU A 179 16.26 14.79 7.57
CA GLU A 179 16.51 14.56 8.99
C GLU A 179 15.40 15.17 9.86
N VAL A 180 14.98 16.41 9.57
CA VAL A 180 13.87 17.07 10.29
C VAL A 180 12.55 16.33 10.08
N ARG A 181 12.25 15.91 8.86
CA ARG A 181 11.03 15.15 8.55
C ARG A 181 11.02 13.80 9.24
N HIS A 182 12.13 13.07 9.19
CA HIS A 182 12.30 11.81 9.89
C HIS A 182 12.05 11.97 11.39
N MET A 183 12.65 12.96 12.03
CA MET A 183 12.43 13.24 13.46
C MET A 183 10.95 13.50 13.79
N LEU A 184 10.23 14.26 12.95
CA LEU A 184 8.81 14.54 13.16
C LEU A 184 7.93 13.31 12.94
N THR A 185 8.27 12.48 11.96
CA THR A 185 7.62 11.19 11.68
C THR A 185 7.80 10.24 12.86
N GLU A 186 9.02 10.11 13.38
CA GLU A 186 9.32 9.30 14.56
C GLU A 186 8.52 9.75 15.79
N GLN A 187 8.41 11.06 16.03
CA GLN A 187 7.58 11.58 17.12
C GLN A 187 6.08 11.26 16.94
N ALA A 188 5.60 11.20 15.69
CA ALA A 188 4.22 10.81 15.43
C ALA A 188 4.01 9.30 15.66
N ILE A 189 4.96 8.47 15.25
CA ILE A 189 4.97 7.03 15.51
C ILE A 189 5.01 6.75 17.01
N ASP A 190 5.88 7.46 17.76
CA ASP A 190 5.97 7.33 19.22
C ASP A 190 4.63 7.63 19.90
N ARG A 191 3.95 8.72 19.52
CA ARG A 191 2.63 9.07 20.07
C ARG A 191 1.57 7.97 19.85
N ILE A 192 1.62 7.27 18.71
CA ILE A 192 0.74 6.14 18.47
C ILE A 192 1.16 4.96 19.36
N SER A 193 2.46 4.64 19.36
CA SER A 193 3.01 3.45 20.02
C SER A 193 2.91 3.51 21.56
N GLU A 194 3.07 4.68 22.17
CA GLU A 194 2.96 4.88 23.62
C GLU A 194 1.58 4.52 24.20
N ASN A 195 0.56 4.51 23.38
CA ASN A 195 -0.80 4.15 23.80
C ASN A 195 -1.10 2.65 23.65
N MET A 196 -0.19 1.86 23.10
CA MET A 196 -0.38 0.42 22.98
C MET A 196 0.00 -0.27 24.30
N ALA A 197 -0.90 -1.09 24.84
CA ALA A 197 -0.58 -1.87 26.01
C ALA A 197 0.40 -3.00 25.66
N THR A 198 1.33 -3.28 26.58
CA THR A 198 2.41 -4.25 26.34
C THR A 198 1.91 -5.71 26.27
N ASP A 199 0.72 -5.99 26.77
CA ASP A 199 0.08 -7.30 26.76
C ASP A 199 -0.94 -7.49 25.62
N TRP A 200 -1.05 -6.51 24.73
CA TRP A 200 -1.92 -6.64 23.55
C TRP A 200 -1.39 -7.69 22.59
N SER A 201 -2.32 -8.50 22.06
CA SER A 201 -2.05 -9.39 20.91
C SER A 201 -1.71 -8.59 19.66
N ASP A 202 -1.11 -9.23 18.65
CA ASP A 202 -0.82 -8.60 17.38
C ASP A 202 -2.09 -8.06 16.70
N PHE A 203 -3.21 -8.77 16.77
CA PHE A 203 -4.51 -8.29 16.30
C PHE A 203 -4.93 -6.98 16.99
N GLN A 204 -4.80 -6.90 18.32
CA GLN A 204 -5.21 -5.70 19.07
C GLN A 204 -4.33 -4.50 18.76
N LYS A 205 -3.00 -4.72 18.63
CA LYS A 205 -2.06 -3.69 18.20
C LYS A 205 -2.37 -3.22 16.79
N TYR A 206 -2.53 -4.16 15.87
CA TYR A 206 -2.80 -3.85 14.46
C TYR A 206 -4.13 -3.10 14.28
N ARG A 207 -5.19 -3.53 14.96
CA ARG A 207 -6.46 -2.80 14.97
C ARG A 207 -6.28 -1.36 15.46
N TYR A 208 -5.53 -1.18 16.55
CA TYR A 208 -5.28 0.16 17.08
C TYR A 208 -4.49 1.03 16.09
N ILE A 209 -3.48 0.47 15.41
CA ILE A 209 -2.70 1.16 14.38
C ILE A 209 -3.62 1.57 13.22
N HIS A 210 -4.41 0.63 12.69
CA HIS A 210 -5.37 0.88 11.63
C HIS A 210 -6.32 2.04 11.99
N ASP A 211 -6.97 1.94 13.14
CA ASP A 211 -7.91 2.95 13.62
C ASP A 211 -7.22 4.32 13.83
N ALA A 212 -5.98 4.34 14.33
CA ALA A 212 -5.22 5.56 14.53
C ALA A 212 -4.87 6.24 13.19
N LEU A 213 -4.44 5.46 12.17
CA LEU A 213 -4.09 6.02 10.86
C LEU A 213 -5.33 6.56 10.14
N VAL A 214 -6.41 5.77 10.07
CA VAL A 214 -7.65 6.19 9.41
C VAL A 214 -8.28 7.41 10.09
N ASN A 215 -8.26 7.50 11.44
CA ASN A 215 -8.86 8.63 12.15
C ASN A 215 -8.01 9.92 12.13
N ASN A 216 -6.71 9.84 11.84
CA ASN A 216 -5.80 10.99 11.87
C ASN A 216 -5.32 11.43 10.49
N CYS A 217 -5.66 10.73 9.42
CA CYS A 217 -5.31 11.06 8.06
C CYS A 217 -6.57 11.16 7.20
N TYR A 218 -6.52 11.99 6.17
CA TYR A 218 -7.59 12.10 5.16
C TYR A 218 -7.03 11.68 3.81
N TYR A 219 -7.79 10.89 3.06
CA TYR A 219 -7.43 10.60 1.67
C TYR A 219 -7.59 11.86 0.81
N TYR A 220 -6.48 12.49 0.49
CA TYR A 220 -6.46 13.69 -0.36
C TYR A 220 -5.13 13.84 -1.06
N GLU A 221 -5.17 13.98 -2.38
CA GLU A 221 -3.99 14.30 -3.19
C GLU A 221 -3.76 15.81 -3.18
N SER A 222 -2.62 16.25 -2.62
CA SER A 222 -2.25 17.67 -2.51
C SER A 222 -0.96 17.96 -3.26
N ASP A 223 0.13 17.88 -2.56
CA ASP A 223 1.50 18.06 -3.04
C ASP A 223 2.27 16.73 -2.91
N GLY A 224 3.57 16.74 -3.18
CA GLY A 224 4.42 15.56 -3.10
C GLY A 224 4.43 14.88 -1.72
N ASP A 225 4.02 15.55 -0.65
CA ASP A 225 4.03 14.97 0.71
C ASP A 225 2.92 13.93 0.91
N CYS A 226 1.81 14.01 0.18
CA CYS A 226 0.73 13.03 0.28
C CYS A 226 1.14 11.60 -0.12
N TYR A 227 2.26 11.42 -0.80
CA TYR A 227 2.84 10.11 -1.16
C TYR A 227 3.82 9.57 -0.11
N THR A 228 3.95 10.22 1.03
CA THR A 228 4.96 9.92 2.04
C THR A 228 4.32 9.54 3.37
N ALA A 229 5.03 8.75 4.18
CA ALA A 229 4.62 8.49 5.56
C ALA A 229 4.50 9.78 6.39
N TYR A 230 5.34 10.79 6.10
CA TYR A 230 5.26 12.10 6.72
C TYR A 230 3.94 12.80 6.42
N GLY A 231 3.47 12.76 5.17
CA GLY A 231 2.17 13.32 4.79
C GLY A 231 1.03 12.71 5.60
N CYS A 232 1.00 11.39 5.73
CA CYS A 232 0.01 10.66 6.51
C CYS A 232 0.12 10.98 8.02
N LEU A 233 1.30 10.80 8.63
CA LEU A 233 1.51 10.83 10.07
C LEU A 233 1.62 12.24 10.68
N VAL A 234 2.14 13.19 9.90
CA VAL A 234 2.42 14.56 10.35
C VAL A 234 1.54 15.57 9.61
N GLY A 235 1.43 15.43 8.29
CA GLY A 235 0.62 16.32 7.45
C GLY A 235 -0.88 16.10 7.59
N GLY A 236 -1.31 14.90 7.95
CA GLY A 236 -2.72 14.53 8.14
C GLY A 236 -3.48 14.31 6.83
N ASN A 237 -2.78 14.19 5.68
CA ASN A 237 -3.37 13.81 4.41
C ASN A 237 -2.43 12.94 3.60
N ALA A 238 -2.97 11.93 2.92
CA ALA A 238 -2.20 11.03 2.09
C ALA A 238 -3.06 10.43 0.96
N VAL A 239 -2.36 9.83 -0.01
CA VAL A 239 -2.90 8.85 -0.95
C VAL A 239 -2.42 7.45 -0.55
N CYS A 240 -2.78 6.41 -1.30
CA CYS A 240 -2.49 5.02 -0.97
C CYS A 240 -1.02 4.75 -0.58
N GLU A 241 -0.06 5.37 -1.27
CA GLU A 241 1.36 5.20 -0.98
C GLU A 241 1.73 5.77 0.41
N GLY A 242 1.23 6.95 0.75
CA GLY A 242 1.49 7.54 2.06
C GLY A 242 0.87 6.74 3.20
N TYR A 243 -0.35 6.20 3.02
CA TYR A 243 -0.98 5.28 3.98
C TYR A 243 -0.18 3.98 4.15
N SER A 244 0.22 3.36 3.04
CA SER A 244 0.99 2.12 3.05
C SER A 244 2.34 2.29 3.76
N LYS A 245 3.10 3.34 3.44
CA LYS A 245 4.37 3.66 4.08
C LYS A 245 4.21 3.98 5.58
N ALA A 246 3.18 4.74 5.94
CA ALA A 246 2.89 5.03 7.34
C ALA A 246 2.56 3.75 8.13
N LEU A 247 1.75 2.86 7.54
CA LEU A 247 1.44 1.57 8.14
C LEU A 247 2.71 0.74 8.37
N MET A 248 3.60 0.66 7.38
CA MET A 248 4.86 -0.07 7.50
C MET A 248 5.70 0.43 8.69
N LEU A 249 5.88 1.75 8.82
CA LEU A 249 6.68 2.33 9.90
C LEU A 249 6.06 2.11 11.29
N VAL A 250 4.75 2.28 11.42
CA VAL A 250 4.09 2.06 12.72
C VAL A 250 4.04 0.59 13.08
N CYS A 251 3.84 -0.30 12.11
CA CYS A 251 3.91 -1.76 12.31
C CYS A 251 5.31 -2.21 12.74
N ASP A 252 6.36 -1.69 12.10
CA ASP A 252 7.74 -1.99 12.49
C ASP A 252 8.00 -1.61 13.96
N ARG A 253 7.58 -0.41 14.38
CA ARG A 253 7.68 0.03 15.79
C ARG A 253 6.90 -0.89 16.75
N ALA A 254 5.77 -1.44 16.32
CA ALA A 254 4.94 -2.38 17.10
C ALA A 254 5.45 -3.82 17.09
N GLY A 255 6.47 -4.13 16.26
CA GLY A 255 7.00 -5.47 16.04
C GLY A 255 6.10 -6.35 15.17
N ILE A 256 5.28 -5.74 14.31
CA ILE A 256 4.39 -6.42 13.36
C ILE A 256 5.04 -6.40 11.97
N PRO A 257 5.42 -7.54 11.39
CA PRO A 257 5.90 -7.61 10.03
C PRO A 257 4.86 -7.06 9.05
N CYS A 258 5.28 -6.11 8.19
CA CYS A 258 4.42 -5.46 7.21
C CYS A 258 5.16 -5.30 5.88
N LEU A 259 4.54 -5.74 4.79
CA LEU A 259 5.08 -5.68 3.44
C LEU A 259 4.17 -4.83 2.54
N PRO A 260 4.71 -4.02 1.64
CA PRO A 260 3.93 -3.34 0.62
C PRO A 260 3.58 -4.29 -0.53
N VAL A 261 2.45 -4.08 -1.16
CA VAL A 261 2.01 -4.76 -2.38
C VAL A 261 1.66 -3.71 -3.42
N ILE A 262 2.30 -3.79 -4.57
CA ILE A 262 2.06 -2.88 -5.70
C ILE A 262 1.08 -3.56 -6.66
N GLY A 263 0.14 -2.79 -7.20
CA GLY A 263 -0.82 -3.33 -8.15
C GLY A 263 -1.85 -2.31 -8.59
N GLN A 264 -3.04 -2.78 -8.84
CA GLN A 264 -4.16 -2.00 -9.35
C GLN A 264 -5.40 -2.24 -8.51
N GLY A 265 -6.13 -1.16 -8.23
CA GLY A 265 -7.46 -1.22 -7.64
C GLY A 265 -8.53 -1.03 -8.70
N VAL A 266 -9.62 -1.80 -8.62
CA VAL A 266 -10.78 -1.71 -9.50
C VAL A 266 -11.95 -1.10 -8.71
N ASN A 267 -12.35 0.11 -9.08
CA ASN A 267 -13.47 0.81 -8.44
C ASN A 267 -14.82 0.17 -8.80
N GLU A 268 -15.87 0.50 -8.05
CA GLU A 268 -17.25 0.00 -8.30
C GLU A 268 -17.78 0.35 -9.69
N ASP A 269 -17.34 1.45 -10.30
CA ASP A 269 -17.70 1.83 -11.66
C ASP A 269 -16.90 1.10 -12.75
N GLY A 270 -15.98 0.19 -12.35
CA GLY A 270 -15.10 -0.56 -13.22
C GLY A 270 -13.85 0.21 -13.68
N SER A 271 -13.64 1.44 -13.22
CA SER A 271 -12.40 2.15 -13.47
C SER A 271 -11.26 1.47 -12.70
N VAL A 272 -10.09 1.42 -13.31
CA VAL A 272 -8.89 0.78 -12.75
C VAL A 272 -7.85 1.85 -12.48
N GLN A 273 -7.16 1.77 -11.36
CA GLN A 273 -6.12 2.72 -10.97
C GLN A 273 -4.93 1.99 -10.36
N GLY A 274 -3.72 2.51 -10.57
CA GLY A 274 -2.55 2.05 -9.83
C GLY A 274 -2.78 2.20 -8.34
N HIS A 275 -2.42 1.19 -7.57
CA HIS A 275 -2.72 1.15 -6.15
C HIS A 275 -1.61 0.44 -5.38
N ILE A 276 -1.49 0.75 -4.12
CA ILE A 276 -0.59 0.07 -3.20
C ILE A 276 -1.34 -0.20 -1.89
N TRP A 277 -1.16 -1.43 -1.39
CA TRP A 277 -1.71 -1.88 -0.11
C TRP A 277 -0.65 -2.67 0.65
N ASN A 278 -1.00 -3.38 1.69
CA ASN A 278 -0.04 -4.08 2.52
C ASN A 278 -0.42 -5.55 2.78
N LYS A 279 0.59 -6.36 3.13
CA LYS A 279 0.41 -7.63 3.82
C LYS A 279 1.01 -7.53 5.21
N VAL A 280 0.29 -7.96 6.22
CA VAL A 280 0.69 -7.90 7.63
C VAL A 280 0.73 -9.30 8.24
N MET A 281 1.70 -9.56 9.10
CA MET A 281 1.78 -10.83 9.82
C MET A 281 1.21 -10.65 11.22
N LEU A 282 0.12 -11.35 11.51
CA LEU A 282 -0.53 -11.35 12.82
C LEU A 282 -0.56 -12.77 13.37
N ASN A 283 -0.07 -12.96 14.59
CA ASN A 283 0.02 -14.27 15.24
C ASN A 283 0.75 -15.36 14.41
N GLY A 284 1.70 -14.93 13.57
CA GLY A 284 2.49 -15.83 12.73
C GLY A 284 1.90 -16.17 11.36
N GLU A 285 0.72 -15.66 11.02
CA GLU A 285 0.04 -15.83 9.72
C GLU A 285 -0.05 -14.51 8.95
N TRP A 286 0.03 -14.57 7.61
CA TRP A 286 -0.06 -13.41 6.75
C TRP A 286 -1.51 -13.11 6.32
N TYR A 287 -1.83 -11.82 6.30
CA TYR A 287 -3.14 -11.27 5.91
C TYR A 287 -2.93 -10.10 4.93
N ALA A 288 -3.78 -9.97 3.94
CA ALA A 288 -3.84 -8.80 3.08
C ALA A 288 -4.65 -7.68 3.77
N SER A 289 -4.23 -6.43 3.64
CA SER A 289 -4.92 -5.31 4.27
C SER A 289 -4.74 -4.03 3.49
N ASP A 290 -5.82 -3.27 3.32
CA ASP A 290 -5.82 -1.98 2.65
C ASP A 290 -6.51 -0.92 3.51
N ILE A 291 -5.70 -0.19 4.28
CA ILE A 291 -6.21 0.88 5.14
C ILE A 291 -6.70 2.11 4.37
N THR A 292 -6.24 2.28 3.12
CA THR A 292 -6.70 3.38 2.26
C THR A 292 -8.16 3.20 1.89
N TRP A 293 -8.57 1.99 1.54
CA TRP A 293 -9.93 1.69 1.17
C TRP A 293 -10.85 1.43 2.37
N ASP A 294 -10.26 1.25 3.56
CA ASP A 294 -10.97 1.28 4.83
C ASP A 294 -11.21 2.72 5.34
N ASP A 295 -10.58 3.74 4.71
CA ASP A 295 -10.82 5.17 4.91
C ASP A 295 -11.55 5.79 3.70
N PRO A 296 -12.85 5.57 3.53
CA PRO A 296 -13.56 6.05 2.36
C PRO A 296 -13.84 7.55 2.45
N VAL A 297 -13.51 8.27 1.39
CA VAL A 297 -13.93 9.65 1.20
C VAL A 297 -15.39 9.68 0.78
N PHE A 298 -16.27 10.21 1.63
CA PHE A 298 -17.65 10.49 1.26
C PHE A 298 -17.83 11.98 0.94
N GLU A 299 -18.66 12.29 -0.07
CA GLU A 299 -19.11 13.67 -0.36
C GLU A 299 -19.90 14.28 0.81
N SER A 300 -20.50 13.46 1.68
CA SER A 300 -21.14 13.88 2.93
C SER A 300 -20.12 13.76 4.05
N ALA A 301 -20.03 14.77 4.91
CA ALA A 301 -19.07 14.95 6.01
C ALA A 301 -19.04 13.83 7.09
N GLU A 302 -19.44 12.62 6.75
CA GLU A 302 -19.51 11.48 7.65
C GLU A 302 -18.50 10.42 7.22
N ASN A 303 -17.20 10.68 7.51
CA ASN A 303 -16.20 9.63 7.48
C ASN A 303 -16.55 8.60 8.56
N TYR A 304 -16.79 7.36 8.19
CA TYR A 304 -16.90 6.28 9.14
C TYR A 304 -15.84 5.22 8.84
N LEU A 305 -15.12 4.84 9.87
CA LEU A 305 -14.10 3.79 9.84
C LEU A 305 -14.71 2.48 9.33
N ARG A 306 -14.06 1.87 8.34
CA ARG A 306 -14.40 0.55 7.80
C ARG A 306 -13.35 -0.47 8.20
N TYR A 307 -13.69 -1.74 8.00
CA TYR A 307 -12.80 -2.88 8.18
C TYR A 307 -12.98 -3.88 7.04
N ASP A 308 -13.41 -3.39 5.88
CA ASP A 308 -13.76 -4.21 4.72
C ASP A 308 -12.55 -4.94 4.15
N TYR A 309 -11.36 -4.33 4.30
CA TYR A 309 -10.06 -4.85 3.87
C TYR A 309 -9.10 -5.07 5.03
N PHE A 310 -9.60 -5.17 6.26
CA PHE A 310 -8.79 -5.40 7.45
C PHE A 310 -8.45 -6.90 7.59
N SER A 311 -7.20 -7.28 7.37
CA SER A 311 -6.69 -8.65 7.57
C SER A 311 -7.49 -9.72 6.84
N VAL A 312 -7.71 -9.50 5.54
CA VAL A 312 -8.46 -10.41 4.67
C VAL A 312 -7.53 -11.41 3.95
N THR A 313 -8.12 -12.39 3.27
CA THR A 313 -7.37 -13.33 2.43
C THR A 313 -7.02 -12.72 1.07
N ASP A 314 -6.02 -13.32 0.36
CA ASP A 314 -5.73 -12.95 -1.03
C ASP A 314 -6.95 -13.16 -1.95
N GLU A 315 -7.78 -14.17 -1.67
CA GLU A 315 -9.03 -14.44 -2.43
C GLU A 315 -10.01 -13.26 -2.26
N GLU A 316 -10.22 -12.81 -1.04
CA GLU A 316 -11.10 -11.67 -0.75
C GLU A 316 -10.53 -10.37 -1.34
N MET A 317 -9.23 -10.11 -1.19
CA MET A 317 -8.56 -8.95 -1.76
C MET A 317 -8.65 -8.94 -3.30
N SER A 318 -8.49 -10.08 -3.94
CA SER A 318 -8.50 -10.21 -5.41
C SER A 318 -9.85 -9.89 -6.07
N ARG A 319 -10.92 -9.67 -5.31
CA ARG A 319 -12.22 -9.27 -5.86
C ARG A 319 -12.14 -7.95 -6.61
N ASN A 320 -11.26 -7.06 -6.19
CA ASN A 320 -11.06 -5.75 -6.82
C ASN A 320 -9.63 -5.20 -6.71
N HIS A 321 -8.68 -6.03 -6.31
CA HIS A 321 -7.25 -5.72 -6.33
C HIS A 321 -6.52 -6.71 -7.22
N VAL A 322 -5.65 -6.21 -8.09
CA VAL A 322 -4.81 -7.01 -8.98
C VAL A 322 -3.36 -6.67 -8.69
N GLN A 323 -2.61 -7.63 -8.15
CA GLN A 323 -1.20 -7.46 -7.85
C GLN A 323 -0.38 -7.43 -9.15
N ASP A 324 0.57 -6.52 -9.23
CA ASP A 324 1.52 -6.44 -10.34
C ASP A 324 2.68 -7.43 -10.14
N ASP A 325 3.19 -7.98 -11.25
CA ASP A 325 4.38 -8.81 -11.23
C ASP A 325 5.64 -7.93 -11.13
N ASN A 326 6.55 -8.28 -10.23
CA ASN A 326 7.91 -7.72 -10.16
C ASN A 326 8.90 -8.87 -9.92
N LYS A 327 9.99 -8.90 -10.67
CA LYS A 327 11.00 -9.97 -10.60
C LYS A 327 11.61 -10.14 -9.21
N PHE A 328 11.77 -9.05 -8.48
CA PHE A 328 12.49 -9.00 -7.20
C PHE A 328 11.56 -8.93 -5.98
N ILE A 329 10.26 -8.70 -6.18
CA ILE A 329 9.26 -8.65 -5.12
C ILE A 329 8.46 -9.95 -5.14
N THR A 330 8.44 -10.64 -4.00
CA THR A 330 7.63 -11.85 -3.84
C THR A 330 6.98 -11.80 -2.46
N GLU A 331 5.69 -11.58 -2.42
CA GLU A 331 4.93 -11.51 -1.20
C GLU A 331 4.42 -12.89 -0.77
N PRO A 332 4.20 -13.09 0.53
CA PRO A 332 3.62 -14.32 1.06
C PRO A 332 2.14 -14.45 0.69
N ALA A 333 1.65 -15.69 0.61
CA ALA A 333 0.23 -15.95 0.43
C ALA A 333 -0.55 -15.66 1.73
N CYS A 334 -1.74 -15.09 1.60
CA CYS A 334 -2.65 -14.78 2.68
C CYS A 334 -3.89 -15.68 2.58
N ALA A 335 -3.93 -16.74 3.40
CA ALA A 335 -5.05 -17.69 3.41
C ALA A 335 -5.71 -17.84 4.80
N ALA A 336 -5.12 -17.25 5.83
CA ALA A 336 -5.64 -17.29 7.19
C ALA A 336 -6.82 -16.32 7.37
N THR A 337 -7.74 -16.66 8.26
CA THR A 337 -9.00 -15.92 8.49
C THR A 337 -9.22 -15.50 9.93
N GLU A 338 -8.42 -16.02 10.87
CA GLU A 338 -8.63 -15.85 12.32
C GLU A 338 -8.50 -14.39 12.78
N CYS A 339 -7.72 -13.58 12.06
CA CYS A 339 -7.55 -12.14 12.30
C CYS A 339 -8.36 -11.26 11.35
N ASP A 340 -9.25 -11.81 10.50
CA ASP A 340 -10.27 -10.98 9.84
C ASP A 340 -11.15 -10.32 10.90
N TYR A 341 -11.38 -9.01 10.77
CA TYR A 341 -12.11 -8.23 11.79
C TYR A 341 -13.48 -8.82 12.10
N TYR A 342 -14.23 -9.18 11.09
CA TYR A 342 -15.60 -9.66 11.26
C TYR A 342 -15.65 -11.06 11.85
N ARG A 343 -14.72 -11.94 11.46
CA ARG A 343 -14.60 -13.29 12.04
C ARG A 343 -14.14 -13.22 13.49
N TYR A 344 -13.16 -12.36 13.78
CA TYR A 344 -12.63 -12.21 15.13
C TYR A 344 -13.68 -11.80 16.16
N TYR A 345 -14.60 -10.90 15.77
CA TYR A 345 -15.67 -10.43 16.66
C TYR A 345 -16.99 -11.20 16.54
N GLY A 346 -17.07 -12.20 15.65
CA GLY A 346 -18.30 -12.94 15.41
C GLY A 346 -19.38 -12.12 14.67
N TYR A 347 -18.95 -11.22 13.79
CA TYR A 347 -19.81 -10.42 12.89
C TYR A 347 -19.79 -10.95 11.47
N PHE A 348 -19.37 -12.19 11.28
CA PHE A 348 -19.27 -12.86 10.00
C PHE A 348 -20.39 -13.89 9.83
N ALA A 349 -21.06 -13.90 8.68
CA ALA A 349 -22.05 -14.86 8.30
C ALA A 349 -21.50 -15.77 7.20
N GLU A 350 -21.28 -17.05 7.51
CA GLU A 350 -20.90 -18.07 6.52
C GLU A 350 -22.08 -18.39 5.61
N THR A 351 -23.28 -18.40 6.18
CA THR A 351 -24.56 -18.61 5.50
C THR A 351 -25.58 -17.58 5.98
N SER A 352 -26.71 -17.45 5.29
CA SER A 352 -27.79 -16.56 5.74
C SER A 352 -28.39 -16.96 7.09
N ASP A 353 -28.28 -18.22 7.50
CA ASP A 353 -28.75 -18.70 8.81
C ASP A 353 -27.90 -18.12 9.97
N ASP A 354 -26.66 -17.72 9.70
CA ASP A 354 -25.76 -17.12 10.69
C ASP A 354 -26.01 -15.62 10.89
N ALA A 355 -26.77 -14.99 10.00
CA ALA A 355 -26.95 -13.53 9.95
C ALA A 355 -27.55 -12.97 11.24
N GLU A 356 -28.53 -13.65 11.83
CA GLU A 356 -29.19 -13.20 13.06
C GLU A 356 -28.18 -13.10 14.21
N GLU A 357 -27.32 -14.11 14.38
CA GLU A 357 -26.32 -14.11 15.45
C GLU A 357 -25.23 -13.07 15.18
N ALA A 358 -24.75 -12.95 13.94
CA ALA A 358 -23.76 -11.96 13.54
C ALA A 358 -24.27 -10.52 13.80
N PHE A 359 -25.52 -10.20 13.43
CA PHE A 359 -26.10 -8.89 13.72
C PHE A 359 -26.37 -8.67 15.20
N ARG A 360 -26.77 -9.72 15.93
CA ARG A 360 -26.95 -9.65 17.38
C ARG A 360 -25.65 -9.21 18.08
N ASN A 361 -24.55 -9.86 17.73
CA ASN A 361 -23.23 -9.52 18.24
C ASN A 361 -22.81 -8.10 17.84
N ALA A 362 -22.90 -7.78 16.55
CA ALA A 362 -22.51 -6.47 16.02
C ALA A 362 -23.33 -5.31 16.62
N VAL A 363 -24.65 -5.45 16.74
CA VAL A 363 -25.51 -4.42 17.35
C VAL A 363 -25.24 -4.26 18.84
N ARG A 364 -25.10 -5.38 19.58
CA ARG A 364 -24.77 -5.36 21.01
C ARG A 364 -23.49 -4.57 21.27
N ASP A 365 -22.43 -4.93 20.56
CA ASP A 365 -21.10 -4.40 20.81
C ASP A 365 -20.97 -2.95 20.31
N ALA A 366 -21.55 -2.62 19.14
CA ALA A 366 -21.62 -1.24 18.67
C ALA A 366 -22.34 -0.33 19.67
N MET A 367 -23.47 -0.76 20.21
CA MET A 367 -24.23 0.05 21.18
C MET A 367 -23.53 0.15 22.53
N ALA A 368 -22.83 -0.91 22.98
CA ALA A 368 -22.05 -0.89 24.21
C ALA A 368 -20.83 0.06 24.11
N ASN A 369 -20.27 0.22 22.91
CA ASN A 369 -19.15 1.13 22.66
C ASN A 369 -19.59 2.56 22.30
N GLY A 370 -20.89 2.79 22.06
CA GLY A 370 -21.39 4.07 21.59
C GLY A 370 -21.16 4.30 20.09
N ASP A 371 -20.92 3.26 19.31
CA ASP A 371 -20.69 3.33 17.87
C ASP A 371 -22.00 3.64 17.11
N GLU A 372 -21.88 4.31 15.96
CA GLU A 372 -23.04 4.60 15.12
C GLU A 372 -23.37 3.49 14.14
N TYR A 373 -22.48 2.50 13.95
CA TYR A 373 -22.64 1.46 12.95
C TYR A 373 -22.44 0.06 13.56
N ALA A 374 -23.39 -0.83 13.28
CA ALA A 374 -23.21 -2.26 13.46
C ALA A 374 -22.95 -2.90 12.06
N ARG A 375 -21.91 -3.72 11.93
CA ARG A 375 -21.41 -4.20 10.65
C ARG A 375 -21.34 -5.71 10.64
N VAL A 376 -21.77 -6.31 9.53
CA VAL A 376 -21.71 -7.75 9.27
C VAL A 376 -21.12 -7.98 7.88
N LYS A 377 -20.24 -8.97 7.76
CA LYS A 377 -19.65 -9.42 6.49
C LYS A 377 -20.21 -10.81 6.16
N CYS A 378 -20.51 -11.05 4.89
CA CYS A 378 -21.00 -12.33 4.37
C CYS A 378 -19.89 -13.04 3.59
N ALA A 379 -19.91 -14.37 3.59
CA ALA A 379 -18.89 -15.20 2.96
C ALA A 379 -18.87 -15.02 1.42
N ASP A 380 -20.04 -14.97 0.81
CA ASP A 380 -20.18 -14.89 -0.64
C ASP A 380 -21.41 -14.06 -1.07
N VAL A 381 -21.56 -13.89 -2.39
CA VAL A 381 -22.66 -13.11 -2.99
C VAL A 381 -24.03 -13.70 -2.71
N LEU A 382 -24.17 -15.01 -2.55
CA LEU A 382 -25.46 -15.65 -2.26
C LEU A 382 -25.87 -15.33 -0.83
N CYS A 383 -24.99 -15.59 0.13
CA CYS A 383 -25.18 -15.20 1.52
C CYS A 383 -25.49 -13.71 1.63
N PHE A 384 -24.70 -12.84 0.99
CA PHE A 384 -24.90 -11.40 1.01
C PHE A 384 -26.29 -10.98 0.52
N ASN A 385 -26.77 -11.52 -0.60
CA ASN A 385 -28.10 -11.19 -1.13
C ASN A 385 -29.22 -11.71 -0.23
N GLU A 386 -29.10 -12.90 0.34
CA GLU A 386 -30.09 -13.45 1.27
C GLU A 386 -30.14 -12.64 2.57
N VAL A 387 -28.98 -12.26 3.11
CA VAL A 387 -28.89 -11.42 4.30
C VAL A 387 -29.41 -10.01 4.05
N LEU A 388 -29.14 -9.40 2.89
CA LEU A 388 -29.76 -8.13 2.50
C LEU A 388 -31.29 -8.21 2.47
N ASN A 389 -31.82 -9.26 1.87
CA ASN A 389 -33.27 -9.50 1.84
C ASN A 389 -33.83 -9.66 3.26
N TRP A 390 -33.12 -10.37 4.13
CA TRP A 390 -33.49 -10.50 5.56
C TRP A 390 -33.48 -9.14 6.26
N VAL A 391 -32.45 -8.31 6.05
CA VAL A 391 -32.31 -6.96 6.64
C VAL A 391 -33.45 -6.04 6.19
N PHE A 392 -33.81 -6.04 4.90
CA PHE A 392 -34.86 -5.19 4.37
C PHE A 392 -36.28 -5.73 4.64
N GLY A 393 -36.42 -7.02 4.86
CA GLY A 393 -37.74 -7.66 5.01
C GLY A 393 -38.62 -7.45 3.79
N ASP A 394 -39.87 -7.07 4.01
CA ASP A 394 -40.82 -6.71 2.97
C ASP A 394 -40.72 -5.22 2.54
N GLY A 395 -39.66 -4.54 2.88
CA GLY A 395 -39.44 -3.10 2.65
C GLY A 395 -39.75 -2.21 3.86
N THR A 396 -40.21 -2.81 4.96
CA THR A 396 -40.46 -2.10 6.23
C THR A 396 -39.34 -2.28 7.26
N GLY A 397 -38.31 -3.10 6.92
CA GLY A 397 -37.24 -3.53 7.78
C GLY A 397 -37.55 -4.86 8.46
N ASN A 398 -36.51 -5.47 9.06
CA ASN A 398 -36.62 -6.74 9.76
C ASN A 398 -37.04 -6.53 11.23
N GLU A 399 -38.09 -7.22 11.69
CA GLU A 399 -38.61 -7.08 13.06
C GLU A 399 -37.65 -7.61 14.12
N GLU A 400 -36.89 -8.69 13.83
CA GLU A 400 -35.92 -9.27 14.75
C GLU A 400 -34.74 -8.34 14.93
N LEU A 401 -34.18 -7.82 13.83
CA LEU A 401 -33.11 -6.81 13.87
C LEU A 401 -33.56 -5.55 14.63
N PHE A 402 -34.79 -5.10 14.40
CA PHE A 402 -35.34 -3.97 15.15
C PHE A 402 -35.54 -4.29 16.64
N GLY A 403 -35.85 -5.56 16.96
CA GLY A 403 -35.88 -6.07 18.33
C GLY A 403 -34.50 -6.00 19.01
N MET A 404 -33.44 -6.39 18.30
CA MET A 404 -32.05 -6.29 18.80
C MET A 404 -31.65 -4.85 19.08
N ILE A 405 -31.99 -3.91 18.17
CA ILE A 405 -31.71 -2.48 18.35
C ILE A 405 -32.47 -1.93 19.58
N LYS A 406 -33.73 -2.28 19.78
CA LYS A 406 -34.49 -1.87 20.96
C LYS A 406 -33.90 -2.39 22.26
N GLN A 407 -33.44 -3.65 22.26
CA GLN A 407 -32.78 -4.23 23.42
C GLN A 407 -31.47 -3.50 23.72
N GLY A 408 -30.66 -3.26 22.68
CA GLY A 408 -29.39 -2.51 22.85
C GLY A 408 -29.61 -1.09 23.40
N ILE A 409 -30.70 -0.41 23.00
CA ILE A 409 -31.08 0.90 23.57
C ILE A 409 -31.43 0.79 25.05
N ALA A 410 -32.16 -0.25 25.42
CA ALA A 410 -32.55 -0.48 26.81
C ALA A 410 -31.33 -0.79 27.71
N ASP A 411 -30.38 -1.52 27.18
CA ASP A 411 -29.14 -1.92 27.87
C ASP A 411 -28.13 -0.76 27.98
N ASN A 412 -28.18 0.23 27.05
CA ASN A 412 -27.23 1.33 26.93
C ASN A 412 -27.92 2.70 26.86
N PRO A 413 -28.68 3.11 27.89
CA PRO A 413 -29.51 4.32 27.87
C PRO A 413 -28.71 5.62 27.78
N ASP A 414 -27.46 5.62 28.19
CA ASP A 414 -26.61 6.81 28.30
C ASP A 414 -26.09 7.30 26.94
N PHE A 415 -26.09 6.46 25.92
CA PHE A 415 -25.57 6.81 24.59
C PHE A 415 -26.57 7.55 23.68
N GLY A 416 -27.82 7.69 24.10
CA GLY A 416 -28.83 8.52 23.42
C GLY A 416 -29.38 7.94 22.11
N TYR A 417 -29.24 6.63 21.87
CA TYR A 417 -29.83 5.96 20.69
C TYR A 417 -31.36 6.06 20.64
N LYS A 418 -31.90 6.12 19.44
CA LYS A 418 -33.34 6.26 19.19
C LYS A 418 -33.91 5.05 18.44
N ALA A 419 -35.01 4.51 18.91
CA ALA A 419 -35.74 3.42 18.27
C ALA A 419 -36.62 3.91 17.08
N SER A 420 -36.05 4.71 16.17
CA SER A 420 -36.78 5.31 15.06
C SER A 420 -36.55 4.63 13.70
N GLY A 421 -35.94 3.45 13.71
CA GLY A 421 -35.52 2.70 12.53
C GLY A 421 -33.99 2.71 12.34
N TYR A 422 -33.52 2.10 11.29
CA TYR A 422 -32.11 2.05 10.88
C TYR A 422 -31.97 2.41 9.41
N SER A 423 -30.76 2.77 9.02
CA SER A 423 -30.36 2.90 7.61
C SER A 423 -29.35 1.82 7.27
N VAL A 424 -29.34 1.36 6.03
CA VAL A 424 -28.46 0.28 5.57
C VAL A 424 -27.47 0.87 4.56
N ILE A 425 -26.19 0.60 4.76
CA ILE A 425 -25.14 0.81 3.78
C ILE A 425 -24.58 -0.57 3.47
N ASN A 426 -24.32 -0.87 2.22
CA ASN A 426 -23.76 -2.16 1.84
C ASN A 426 -22.67 -1.97 0.79
N ASN A 427 -21.74 -2.94 0.75
CA ASN A 427 -20.70 -3.04 -0.25
C ASN A 427 -20.80 -4.42 -0.91
N SER A 428 -21.19 -4.45 -2.18
CA SER A 428 -21.41 -5.69 -2.94
C SER A 428 -20.11 -6.34 -3.41
N VAL A 429 -18.98 -5.68 -3.30
CA VAL A 429 -17.64 -6.23 -3.63
C VAL A 429 -17.07 -7.00 -2.44
N THR A 430 -17.12 -6.41 -1.26
CA THR A 430 -16.60 -7.00 -0.03
C THR A 430 -17.65 -7.78 0.76
N TYR A 431 -18.91 -7.76 0.31
CA TYR A 431 -20.08 -8.40 0.91
C TYR A 431 -20.38 -7.93 2.33
N ASN A 432 -20.14 -6.64 2.59
CA ASN A 432 -20.38 -6.01 3.88
C ASN A 432 -21.75 -5.32 3.94
N ILE A 433 -22.42 -5.44 5.07
CA ILE A 433 -23.70 -4.79 5.38
C ILE A 433 -23.53 -4.02 6.69
N SER A 434 -23.70 -2.70 6.64
CA SER A 434 -23.63 -1.82 7.80
C SER A 434 -25.01 -1.26 8.14
N ILE A 435 -25.40 -1.39 9.39
CA ILE A 435 -26.63 -0.80 9.93
C ILE A 435 -26.25 0.48 10.66
N ARG A 436 -26.79 1.61 10.23
CA ARG A 436 -26.61 2.87 10.97
C ARG A 436 -27.62 2.95 12.09
N LEU A 437 -27.08 3.03 13.32
CA LEU A 437 -27.83 3.22 14.56
C LEU A 437 -28.07 4.72 14.76
N LYS A 438 -29.33 5.13 14.95
CA LYS A 438 -29.67 6.55 15.11
C LYS A 438 -29.51 7.01 16.56
N LYS A 439 -28.78 8.09 16.76
CA LYS A 439 -28.68 8.80 18.02
C LYS A 439 -29.58 10.03 18.08
#